data_41d0345e889d4f915d3e712e34b12ede
#
_entry.id   41d0345e889d4f915d3e712e34b12ede
#
_cell.length_a   1.000
_cell.length_b   1.000
_cell.length_c   1.000
_cell.angle_alpha   90.00
_cell.angle_beta   90.00
_cell.angle_gamma   90.00
#
_symmetry.space_group_name_H-M   'P 1'
#
loop_
_entity.id
_entity.type
_entity.pdbx_description
1 polymer ?
#
loop_
_entity_poly.entity_id
_entity_poly.type
_entity_poly.pdbx_seq_one_letter_code
_entity_poly.pdbx_strand_id
1 'polypeptide(L)' 'MDENDKKPLAAHLDAAEVKIVWREEEKTKVGRGMITNDDDNFVYLKGEKGTVIVNKKDIIAIKQ' A
#
# COMPACT_ATOMS: atom_id res chain seq x y z
N MET A 1 24.37 8.18 8.99
CA MET A 1 24.12 8.10 9.20
C MET A 1 23.70 8.28 9.11
N ASP A 2 23.48 7.87 9.22
CA ASP A 2 23.02 7.78 9.37
C ASP A 2 22.37 7.76 9.35
N GLU A 3 22.17 7.60 9.61
CA GLU A 3 21.39 7.53 9.90
C GLU A 3 20.72 7.54 9.33
N ASN A 4 20.60 7.40 9.19
CA ASN A 4 19.95 7.25 8.89
C ASN A 4 19.74 6.85 8.52
N ASP A 5 19.83 6.49 8.59
CA ASP A 5 19.66 6.01 8.64
C ASP A 5 19.41 5.58 8.89
N LYS A 6 19.33 5.28 9.25
CA LYS A 6 18.89 4.87 9.85
C LYS A 6 18.06 4.75 10.00
N LYS A 7 17.39 4.78 10.01
CA LYS A 7 16.46 4.82 10.12
C LYS A 7 15.92 4.85 9.64
N PRO A 8 16.03 4.81 10.12
CA PRO A 8 15.20 4.90 9.62
C PRO A 8 14.86 4.88 8.59
N LEU A 9 15.41 4.50 8.92
CA LEU A 9 15.06 4.17 7.60
C LEU A 9 13.90 3.28 7.48
N ALA A 10 13.74 2.39 8.38
CA ALA A 10 12.56 1.57 8.42
C ALA A 10 11.33 2.43 8.48
N ALA A 11 11.39 3.49 9.20
CA ALA A 11 10.28 4.42 9.25
C ALA A 11 10.02 5.02 7.88
N HIS A 12 11.07 5.20 7.11
CA HIS A 12 10.88 5.69 5.76
C HIS A 12 10.14 4.68 4.91
N LEU A 13 10.43 3.42 5.10
CA LEU A 13 9.73 2.40 4.33
C LEU A 13 8.27 2.37 4.68
N ASP A 14 7.93 2.58 5.94
CA ASP A 14 6.56 2.60 6.35
C ASP A 14 5.80 3.72 5.68
N ALA A 15 6.48 4.82 5.42
CA ALA A 15 5.85 5.95 4.78
C ALA A 15 6.00 5.90 3.27
N ALA A 16 6.67 4.89 2.75
CA ALA A 16 6.90 4.81 1.33
C ALA A 16 5.61 4.50 0.59
N GLU A 17 5.55 5.03 -0.61
CA GLU A 17 4.44 4.74 -1.48
C GLU A 17 4.53 3.30 -1.96
N VAL A 18 3.40 2.63 -1.94
CA VAL A 18 3.32 1.28 -2.48
C VAL A 18 2.36 1.30 -3.65
N LYS A 19 2.52 0.31 -4.51
CA LYS A 19 1.63 0.10 -5.65
C LYS A 19 0.91 -1.21 -5.40
N ILE A 20 -0.41 -1.16 -5.39
CA ILE A 20 -1.22 -2.36 -5.23
C ILE A 20 -1.95 -2.60 -6.53
N VAL A 21 -1.89 -3.84 -7.00
CA VAL A 21 -2.63 -4.29 -8.17
C VAL A 21 -3.65 -5.30 -7.68
N TRP A 22 -4.91 -5.08 -8.00
CA TRP A 22 -5.96 -5.99 -7.56
C TRP A 22 -6.98 -6.16 -8.68
N ARG A 23 -7.83 -7.15 -8.50
CA ARG A 23 -8.86 -7.43 -9.48
C ARG A 23 -10.20 -7.08 -8.90
N GLU A 24 -10.98 -6.34 -9.66
CA GLU A 24 -12.28 -5.91 -9.21
C GLU A 24 -13.24 -5.97 -10.38
N GLU A 25 -14.29 -6.77 -10.22
CA GLU A 25 -15.31 -6.90 -11.26
C GLU A 25 -14.69 -7.23 -12.62
N GLU A 26 -13.79 -8.18 -12.62
CA GLU A 26 -13.10 -8.67 -13.82
C GLU A 26 -12.18 -7.64 -14.47
N LYS A 27 -11.91 -6.56 -13.77
CA LYS A 27 -10.96 -5.56 -14.24
C LYS A 27 -9.76 -5.51 -13.31
N THR A 28 -8.61 -5.27 -13.90
CA THR A 28 -7.39 -5.07 -13.11
C THR A 28 -7.31 -3.61 -12.74
N LYS A 29 -7.19 -3.36 -11.45
CA LYS A 29 -7.06 -2.01 -10.91
C LYS A 29 -5.69 -1.83 -10.32
N VAL A 30 -5.20 -0.60 -10.37
CA VAL A 30 -3.90 -0.25 -9.81
C VAL A 30 -4.08 0.99 -8.96
N GLY A 31 -3.53 0.96 -7.75
CA GLY A 31 -3.55 2.12 -6.87
C GLY A 31 -2.19 2.34 -6.27
N ARG A 32 -1.87 3.59 -5.99
CA ARG A 32 -0.61 3.95 -5.34
C ARG A 32 -0.91 4.82 -4.14
N GLY A 33 -0.14 4.62 -3.11
CA GLY A 33 -0.30 5.43 -1.91
C GLY A 33 0.35 4.74 -0.73
N MET A 34 -0.08 5.10 0.46
CA MET A 34 0.45 4.51 1.68
C MET A 34 -0.60 3.62 2.30
N ILE A 35 -0.16 2.49 2.82
CA ILE A 35 -1.05 1.62 3.56
C ILE A 35 -1.24 2.21 4.95
N THR A 36 -2.46 2.59 5.27
CA THR A 36 -2.76 3.20 6.55
C THR A 36 -3.36 2.21 7.53
N ASN A 37 -3.88 1.11 7.03
CA ASN A 37 -4.43 0.09 7.89
C ASN A 37 -4.43 -1.23 7.13
N ASP A 38 -4.29 -2.32 7.87
CA ASP A 38 -4.16 -3.65 7.28
C ASP A 38 -4.80 -4.62 8.26
N ASP A 39 -6.01 -5.04 7.99
CA ASP A 39 -6.67 -6.02 8.85
C ASP A 39 -6.73 -7.36 8.14
N ASP A 40 -7.47 -8.30 8.70
CA ASP A 40 -7.46 -9.67 8.18
C ASP A 40 -7.99 -9.76 6.77
N ASN A 41 -8.90 -8.89 6.39
CA ASN A 41 -9.59 -9.00 5.11
C ASN A 41 -9.31 -7.87 4.16
N PHE A 42 -8.89 -6.72 4.64
CA PHE A 42 -8.80 -5.53 3.83
C PHE A 42 -7.50 -4.78 4.06
N VAL A 43 -7.06 -4.11 3.02
CA VAL A 43 -5.95 -3.17 3.08
C VAL A 43 -6.51 -1.80 2.74
N TYR A 44 -6.14 -0.80 3.52
CA TYR A 44 -6.58 0.57 3.31
C TYR A 44 -5.43 1.34 2.70
N LEU A 45 -5.61 1.78 1.48
CA LEU A 45 -4.58 2.48 0.72
C LEU A 45 -4.96 3.94 0.57
N LYS A 46 -4.17 4.81 1.15
CA LYS A 46 -4.43 6.25 1.07
C LYS A 46 -3.60 6.86 -0.04
N GLY A 47 -4.27 7.35 -1.06
CA GLY A 47 -3.64 8.02 -2.18
C GLY A 47 -3.99 9.49 -2.18
N GLU A 48 -3.65 10.16 -3.27
CA GLU A 48 -3.89 11.59 -3.38
C GLU A 48 -5.37 11.94 -3.37
N LYS A 49 -6.19 11.05 -3.88
CA LYS A 49 -7.61 11.33 -4.03
C LYS A 49 -8.46 10.75 -2.91
N GLY A 50 -7.83 10.11 -1.95
CA GLY A 50 -8.57 9.53 -0.84
C GLY A 50 -8.12 8.12 -0.55
N THR A 51 -8.90 7.44 0.27
CA THR A 51 -8.57 6.09 0.71
C THR A 51 -9.36 5.07 -0.08
N VAL A 52 -8.66 4.05 -0.56
CA VAL A 52 -9.27 2.92 -1.25
C VAL A 52 -9.15 1.71 -0.34
N ILE A 53 -10.22 0.97 -0.20
CA ILE A 53 -10.26 -0.25 0.60
C ILE A 53 -10.23 -1.43 -0.36
N VAL A 54 -9.19 -2.25 -0.24
CA VAL A 54 -8.98 -3.36 -1.17
C VAL A 54 -9.10 -4.66 -0.41
N ASN A 55 -9.90 -5.58 -0.93
CA ASN A 55 -10.04 -6.90 -0.33
C ASN A 55 -8.77 -7.70 -0.62
N LYS A 56 -8.17 -8.26 0.43
CA LYS A 56 -6.90 -8.94 0.30
C LYS A 56 -6.96 -10.11 -0.66
N LYS A 57 -8.07 -10.80 -0.72
CA LYS A 57 -8.16 -11.97 -1.62
C LYS A 57 -8.17 -11.56 -3.09
N ASP A 58 -8.42 -10.31 -3.38
CA ASP A 58 -8.42 -9.82 -4.75
C ASP A 58 -7.07 -9.25 -5.17
N ILE A 59 -6.15 -9.13 -4.24
CA ILE A 59 -4.86 -8.52 -4.53
C ILE A 59 -4.01 -9.47 -5.36
N ILE A 60 -3.47 -8.96 -6.44
CA ILE A 60 -2.59 -9.70 -7.33
C ILE A 60 -1.13 -9.49 -6.93
N ALA A 61 -0.78 -8.25 -6.62
CA ALA A 61 0.60 -7.91 -6.27
C ALA A 61 0.65 -6.64 -5.47
N ILE A 62 1.64 -6.55 -4.60
CA ILE A 62 1.95 -5.32 -3.88
C ILE A 62 3.43 -5.07 -4.11
N LYS A 63 3.77 -3.88 -4.59
CA LYS A 63 5.14 -3.53 -4.89
C LYS A 63 5.51 -2.22 -4.21
N GLN A 64 6.74 -2.18 -3.78
CA GLN A 64 7.29 -0.97 -3.16
C GLN A 64 8.28 -0.29 -4.08
#